data_f68ecfd1eeb5341677315d5048070149
#
_entry.id   f68ecfd1eeb5341677315d5048070149
#
_cell.length_a   1.000
_cell.length_b   1.000
_cell.length_c   1.000
_cell.angle_alpha   90.00
_cell.angle_beta   90.00
_cell.angle_gamma   90.00
#
_symmetry.space_group_name_H-M   'P 1'
#
loop_
_entity.id
_entity.type
_entity.pdbx_description
1 polymer ?
#
loop_
_entity_poly.entity_id
_entity_poly.type
_entity_poly.pdbx_seq_one_letter_code
_entity_poly.pdbx_strand_id
1 'polypeptide(L)'
;MIKLILTDMDGTFLNSQGDFNRELFKQVKQMMAEKGVVFAPCTGKQSERVEEIFGEDAADFWILGDSASRIKRNGTVVYESLLENTTGLAILRELEEMQLGHTLIA
;
A
#
# COMPACT_ATOMS: atom_id res chain seq x y z
N MET A 1 25.29 3.55 2.01
CA MET A 1 24.52 2.54 2.76
C MET A 1 23.03 2.72 2.49
N ILE A 2 22.35 1.64 2.13
CA ILE A 2 20.90 1.64 1.91
C ILE A 2 20.19 1.73 3.26
N LYS A 3 19.23 2.65 3.39
CA LYS A 3 18.44 2.82 4.61
C LYS A 3 16.94 2.64 4.39
N LEU A 4 16.49 2.69 3.16
CA LEU A 4 15.09 2.58 2.79
C LEU A 4 14.94 1.73 1.53
N ILE A 5 14.03 0.77 1.57
CA ILE A 5 13.65 -0.02 0.42
C ILE A 5 12.17 0.19 0.17
N LEU A 6 11.85 0.77 -1.00
CA LEU A 6 10.49 0.89 -1.49
C LEU A 6 10.26 -0.18 -2.56
N THR A 7 9.14 -0.86 -2.51
CA THR A 7 8.79 -1.86 -3.52
C THR A 7 7.36 -1.70 -3.99
N ASP A 8 7.15 -1.90 -5.28
CA ASP A 8 5.81 -2.13 -5.83
C ASP A 8 5.39 -3.55 -5.45
N MET A 9 4.10 -3.83 -5.48
CA MET A 9 3.55 -5.12 -5.06
C MET A 9 3.27 -6.03 -6.25
N ASP A 10 2.23 -5.74 -7.04
CA ASP A 10 1.86 -6.62 -8.15
C ASP A 10 2.92 -6.63 -9.25
N GLY A 11 3.34 -7.83 -9.65
CA GLY A 11 4.33 -8.01 -10.71
C GLY A 11 5.77 -7.66 -10.33
N THR A 12 6.01 -7.24 -9.09
CA THR A 12 7.35 -6.90 -8.58
C THR A 12 7.68 -7.73 -7.34
N PHE A 13 7.09 -7.39 -6.20
CA PHE A 13 7.31 -8.16 -4.97
C PHE A 13 6.48 -9.44 -4.95
N LEU A 14 5.22 -9.36 -5.42
CA LEU A 14 4.33 -10.51 -5.49
C LEU A 14 4.54 -11.28 -6.80
N ASN A 15 4.42 -12.62 -6.71
CA ASN A 15 4.44 -13.49 -7.87
C ASN A 15 3.09 -13.45 -8.62
N SER A 16 2.96 -14.26 -9.68
CA SER A 16 1.74 -14.29 -10.50
C SER A 16 0.49 -14.75 -9.75
N GLN A 17 0.66 -15.38 -8.59
CA GLN A 17 -0.44 -15.84 -7.73
C GLN A 17 -0.77 -14.84 -6.62
N GLY A 18 -0.11 -13.68 -6.60
CA GLY A 18 -0.32 -12.68 -5.57
C GLY A 18 0.30 -13.02 -4.23
N ASP A 19 1.35 -13.83 -4.20
CA ASP A 19 2.02 -14.27 -2.99
C ASP A 19 3.53 -14.07 -3.12
N PHE A 20 4.27 -14.39 -2.06
CA PHE A 20 5.73 -14.27 -2.00
C PHE A 20 6.32 -15.38 -1.14
N ASN A 21 7.64 -15.58 -1.21
CA ASN A 21 8.33 -16.56 -0.38
C ASN A 21 8.43 -16.03 1.06
N ARG A 22 7.56 -16.50 1.93
CA ARG A 22 7.42 -15.99 3.30
C ARG A 22 8.63 -16.30 4.18
N GLU A 23 9.22 -17.49 4.03
CA GLU A 23 10.41 -17.86 4.80
C GLU A 23 11.62 -17.01 4.42
N LEU A 24 11.86 -16.84 3.13
CA LEU A 24 12.93 -15.99 2.64
C LEU A 24 12.74 -14.55 3.10
N PHE A 25 11.50 -14.06 3.03
CA PHE A 25 11.20 -12.70 3.46
C PHE A 25 11.46 -12.47 4.94
N LYS A 26 11.16 -13.45 5.80
CA LYS A 26 11.47 -13.37 7.24
C LYS A 26 12.96 -13.20 7.48
N GLN A 27 13.80 -13.92 6.74
CA GLN A 27 15.25 -13.80 6.83
C GLN A 27 15.71 -12.41 6.38
N VAL A 28 15.18 -11.92 5.27
CA VAL A 28 15.50 -10.59 4.74
C VAL A 28 15.04 -9.50 5.73
N LYS A 29 13.85 -9.64 6.30
CA LYS A 29 13.29 -8.71 7.29
C LYS A 29 14.21 -8.60 8.51
N GLN A 30 14.72 -9.73 8.99
CA GLN A 30 15.64 -9.75 10.11
C GLN A 30 16.95 -9.03 9.76
N MET A 31 17.49 -9.26 8.58
CA MET A 31 18.70 -8.59 8.12
C MET A 31 18.48 -7.08 7.99
N MET A 32 17.31 -6.65 7.50
CA MET A 32 16.97 -5.24 7.42
C MET A 32 16.91 -4.59 8.81
N ALA A 33 16.30 -5.27 9.77
CA ALA A 33 16.22 -4.79 11.15
C ALA A 33 17.61 -4.61 11.75
N GLU A 34 18.51 -5.58 11.56
CA GLU A 34 19.88 -5.53 12.05
C GLU A 34 20.67 -4.36 11.45
N LYS A 35 20.39 -4.02 10.22
CA LYS A 35 21.10 -2.96 9.48
C LYS A 35 20.42 -1.60 9.54
N GLY A 36 19.29 -1.50 10.22
CA GLY A 36 18.52 -0.27 10.30
C GLY A 36 17.87 0.15 8.99
N VAL A 37 17.51 -0.82 8.14
CA VAL A 37 16.84 -0.58 6.86
C VAL A 37 15.34 -0.61 7.06
N VAL A 38 14.64 0.41 6.55
CA VAL A 38 13.19 0.51 6.56
C VAL A 38 12.63 -0.09 5.27
N PHE A 39 11.61 -0.93 5.38
CA PHE A 39 10.92 -1.52 4.24
C PHE A 39 9.54 -0.88 4.09
N ALA A 40 9.21 -0.48 2.86
CA ALA A 40 7.96 0.23 2.58
C ALA A 40 7.33 -0.26 1.27
N PRO A 41 6.31 -1.12 1.32
CA PRO A 41 5.48 -1.40 0.16
C PRO A 41 4.76 -0.15 -0.33
N CYS A 42 4.78 0.06 -1.64
CA CYS A 42 4.13 1.19 -2.29
C CYS A 42 3.21 0.66 -3.40
N THR A 43 1.91 0.94 -3.33
CA THR A 43 0.96 0.30 -4.22
C THR A 43 -0.29 1.15 -4.43
N GLY A 44 -0.99 0.90 -5.56
CA GLY A 44 -2.33 1.42 -5.78
C GLY A 44 -3.41 0.70 -4.97
N LYS A 45 -3.09 -0.46 -4.36
CA LYS A 45 -4.02 -1.17 -3.49
C LYS A 45 -4.30 -0.38 -2.21
N GLN A 46 -5.43 -0.67 -1.58
CA GLN A 46 -5.71 -0.14 -0.24
C GLN A 46 -4.68 -0.67 0.76
N SER A 47 -4.30 0.16 1.72
CA SER A 47 -3.31 -0.22 2.75
C SER A 47 -3.74 -1.43 3.56
N GLU A 48 -5.04 -1.59 3.82
CA GLU A 48 -5.61 -2.74 4.51
C GLU A 48 -5.33 -4.05 3.76
N ARG A 49 -5.37 -3.99 2.42
CA ARG A 49 -5.06 -5.16 1.59
C ARG A 49 -3.59 -5.57 1.72
N VAL A 50 -2.70 -4.61 1.79
CA VAL A 50 -1.27 -4.88 2.01
C VAL A 50 -1.05 -5.50 3.39
N GLU A 51 -1.72 -4.99 4.40
CA GLU A 51 -1.67 -5.54 5.76
C GLU A 51 -2.14 -7.00 5.78
N GLU A 52 -3.22 -7.34 5.06
CA GLU A 52 -3.70 -8.72 4.94
C GLU A 52 -2.66 -9.64 4.27
N ILE A 53 -2.00 -9.18 3.22
CA ILE A 53 -1.01 -9.96 2.48
C ILE A 53 0.18 -10.32 3.36
N PHE A 54 0.70 -9.37 4.13
CA PHE A 54 1.85 -9.60 5.00
C PHE A 54 1.48 -10.22 6.34
N GLY A 55 0.27 -9.96 6.85
CA GLY A 55 -0.12 -10.43 8.18
C GLY A 55 0.80 -9.88 9.26
N GLU A 56 1.33 -10.76 10.10
CA GLU A 56 2.25 -10.37 11.18
C GLU A 56 3.55 -9.74 10.68
N ASP A 57 3.97 -10.07 9.47
CA ASP A 57 5.18 -9.52 8.87
C ASP A 57 5.06 -8.02 8.54
N ALA A 58 3.86 -7.48 8.55
CA ALA A 58 3.62 -6.05 8.30
C ALA A 58 4.06 -5.14 9.45
N ALA A 59 4.40 -5.69 10.61
CA ALA A 59 4.86 -4.89 11.76
C ALA A 59 6.11 -4.08 11.37
N ASP A 60 6.11 -2.81 11.78
CA ASP A 60 7.19 -1.83 11.52
C ASP A 60 7.36 -1.39 10.08
N PHE A 61 6.47 -1.81 9.18
CA PHE A 61 6.48 -1.33 7.80
C PHE A 61 5.83 0.06 7.70
N TRP A 62 6.36 0.84 6.77
CA TRP A 62 5.67 2.01 6.25
C TRP A 62 4.92 1.55 5.00
N ILE A 63 3.59 1.59 5.03
CA ILE A 63 2.77 1.16 3.90
C ILE A 63 2.25 2.40 3.18
N LEU A 64 2.68 2.58 1.93
CA LEU A 64 2.21 3.64 1.06
C LEU A 64 1.11 3.05 0.17
N GLY A 65 -0.10 3.05 0.67
CA GLY A 65 -1.27 2.52 -0.03
C GLY A 65 -2.03 3.59 -0.79
N ASP A 66 -3.04 3.17 -1.55
CA ASP A 66 -3.90 4.06 -2.32
C ASP A 66 -3.08 5.04 -3.20
N SER A 67 -2.05 4.52 -3.86
CA SER A 67 -1.10 5.31 -4.66
C SER A 67 -0.40 6.41 -3.86
N ALA A 68 -0.03 6.08 -2.62
CA ALA A 68 0.62 6.96 -1.64
C ALA A 68 -0.25 8.12 -1.13
N SER A 69 -1.57 8.10 -1.39
CA SER A 69 -2.49 9.07 -0.77
C SER A 69 -2.75 8.76 0.70
N ARG A 70 -2.39 7.55 1.15
CA ARG A 70 -2.47 7.14 2.55
C ARG A 70 -1.21 6.39 2.94
N ILE A 71 -0.58 6.83 4.03
CA ILE A 71 0.60 6.19 4.57
C ILE A 71 0.30 5.70 5.98
N LYS A 72 0.53 4.42 6.23
CA LYS A 72 0.29 3.78 7.53
C LYS A 72 1.57 3.17 8.07
N ARG A 73 1.64 3.10 9.40
CA ARG A 73 2.69 2.37 10.11
C ARG A 73 2.07 1.70 11.33
N ASN A 74 2.26 0.38 11.46
CA ASN A 74 1.71 -0.42 12.57
C ASN A 74 0.20 -0.21 12.75
N GLY A 75 -0.55 -0.19 11.64
CA GLY A 75 -1.99 -0.01 11.66
C GLY A 75 -2.47 1.42 11.91
N THR A 76 -1.55 2.38 12.08
CA THR A 76 -1.88 3.77 12.34
C THR A 76 -1.66 4.62 11.09
N VAL A 77 -2.65 5.40 10.71
CA VAL A 77 -2.53 6.35 9.60
C VAL A 77 -1.65 7.51 10.04
N VAL A 78 -0.52 7.72 9.36
CA VAL A 78 0.44 8.81 9.66
C VAL A 78 0.33 9.95 8.66
N TYR A 79 -0.24 9.71 7.49
CA TYR A 79 -0.48 10.72 6.47
C TYR A 79 -1.69 10.31 5.64
N GLU A 80 -2.52 11.28 5.29
CA GLU A 80 -3.67 11.09 4.41
C GLU A 80 -3.88 12.33 3.55
N SER A 81 -4.12 12.11 2.26
CA SER A 81 -4.55 13.17 1.35
C SER A 81 -5.94 12.80 0.85
N LEU A 82 -6.95 13.46 1.38
CA LEU A 82 -8.35 13.17 1.07
C LEU A 82 -8.91 14.16 0.07
N LEU A 83 -9.77 13.64 -0.81
CA LEU A 83 -10.58 14.48 -1.69
C LEU A 83 -11.78 15.00 -0.90
N GLU A 84 -12.08 16.30 -1.04
CA GLU A 84 -13.27 16.87 -0.41
C GLU A 84 -14.55 16.19 -0.94
N ASN A 85 -15.53 15.94 -0.06
CA ASN A 85 -16.76 15.27 -0.43
C ASN A 85 -17.52 16.01 -1.54
N THR A 86 -17.55 17.34 -1.50
CA THR A 86 -18.19 18.15 -2.53
C THR A 86 -17.54 17.96 -3.91
N THR A 87 -16.22 17.89 -3.94
CA THR A 87 -15.46 17.62 -5.17
C THR A 87 -15.72 16.20 -5.67
N GLY A 88 -15.70 15.22 -4.76
CA GLY A 88 -15.97 13.82 -5.10
C GLY A 88 -17.37 13.64 -5.69
N LEU A 89 -18.38 14.25 -5.10
CA LEU A 89 -19.75 14.21 -5.59
C LEU A 89 -19.89 14.88 -6.96
N ALA A 90 -19.19 15.99 -7.18
CA ALA A 90 -19.18 16.66 -8.48
C ALA A 90 -18.59 15.77 -9.57
N ILE A 91 -17.50 15.06 -9.27
CA ILE A 91 -16.89 14.12 -10.20
C ILE A 91 -17.83 12.96 -10.53
N LEU A 92 -18.50 12.41 -9.51
CA LEU A 92 -19.47 11.33 -9.71
C LEU A 92 -20.62 11.75 -10.62
N ARG A 93 -21.14 12.97 -10.45
CA ARG A 93 -22.20 13.51 -11.31
C ARG A 93 -21.75 13.65 -12.75
N GLU A 94 -20.54 14.15 -12.97
CA GLU A 94 -19.95 14.25 -14.31
C GLU A 94 -19.85 12.87 -14.98
N LEU A 95 -19.39 11.87 -14.24
CA LEU A 95 -19.26 10.51 -14.75
C LEU A 95 -20.62 9.91 -15.10
N GLU A 96 -21.66 10.16 -14.29
CA GLU A 96 -23.02 9.71 -14.55
C GLU A 96 -23.59 10.37 -15.81
N GLU A 97 -23.41 11.67 -15.99
CA GLU A 97 -23.83 12.41 -17.18
C GLU A 97 -23.13 11.92 -18.45
N MET A 98 -21.88 11.51 -18.35
CA MET A 98 -21.13 10.92 -19.46
C MET A 98 -21.54 9.49 -19.77
N GLN A 99 -22.37 8.87 -18.94
CA GLN A 99 -22.81 7.48 -19.06
C GLN A 99 -21.67 6.47 -19.14
N LEU A 100 -20.57 6.77 -18.43
CA LEU A 100 -19.42 5.87 -18.33
C LEU A 100 -19.54 5.00 -17.09
N GLY A 101 -19.09 3.74 -17.23
CA GLY A 101 -18.96 2.86 -16.07
C GLY A 101 -17.84 3.35 -15.15
N HIS A 102 -18.06 3.24 -13.85
CA HIS A 102 -17.06 3.63 -12.86
C HIS A 102 -17.16 2.79 -11.60
N THR A 103 -16.10 2.77 -10.82
CA THR A 103 -16.08 2.14 -9.51
C THR A 103 -15.56 3.16 -8.50
N LEU A 104 -16.31 3.34 -7.41
CA LEU A 104 -15.90 4.18 -6.29
C LEU A 104 -15.16 3.33 -5.26
N ILE A 105 -13.95 3.77 -4.91
CA ILE A 105 -13.16 3.17 -3.85
C ILE A 105 -13.00 4.20 -2.74
N ALA A 106 -13.51 3.86 -1.58
CA ALA A 106 -13.50 4.75 -0.42
C ALA A 106 -12.56 4.24 0.68
#